data_4dbb0f817b43c13122d7ca14b67b0e75
#
_entry.id   4dbb0f817b43c13122d7ca14b67b0e75
#
_cell.length_a   1.000
_cell.length_b   1.000
_cell.length_c   1.000
_cell.angle_alpha   90.00
_cell.angle_beta   90.00
_cell.angle_gamma   90.00
#
_symmetry.space_group_name_H-M   'P 1'
#
loop_
_entity.id
_entity.type
_entity.pdbx_description
1 polymer ?
#
loop_
_entity_poly.entity_id
_entity_poly.type
_entity_poly.pdbx_seq_one_letter_code
_entity_poly.pdbx_strand_id
1 'polypeptide(L)'
;MVDVFVSGLMFFDLVFTGLKHGPVPGTEVWAKGGGTGPGGIANFAVTLARLNLSTSLSAAFGDDRFGRLCWDILEHDEGIDLSRSRRLPDWPMPVTVSLAYDGDRALVTHGETVPLTADELIGTPPPSRAAIVHLGPEPADWVRLAHAAGTRVFADVGWDPTQQWSRTMLDQLTHCHAFLPNAEEAMAYTRTATPRAAVAKLADLVPLAVVTCGSEGALAIDGSTGEQAWAPALDVDALDTTGAGDIFGASLVAGTLAGWPLVDRLRFANLSAALSVRQVGGAPAAPGWSGIARWWHATDDPQLRKDYAFLDQVMD
;
A
#
# COMPACT_ATOMS: atom_id res chain seq x y z
N MET A 1 6.98 -19.44 -10.15
CA MET A 1 6.76 -18.93 -8.78
C MET A 1 7.11 -17.47 -8.82
N VAL A 2 6.21 -16.59 -8.40
CA VAL A 2 6.48 -15.14 -8.31
C VAL A 2 6.96 -14.80 -6.91
N ASP A 3 7.61 -13.63 -6.73
CA ASP A 3 7.98 -13.18 -5.39
C ASP A 3 6.74 -12.74 -4.62
N VAL A 4 5.90 -11.92 -5.24
CA VAL A 4 4.70 -11.40 -4.57
C VAL A 4 3.46 -11.51 -5.47
N PHE A 5 2.40 -12.05 -4.90
CA PHE A 5 1.06 -12.03 -5.47
C PHE A 5 0.24 -10.93 -4.80
N VAL A 6 -0.45 -10.12 -5.59
CA VAL A 6 -1.17 -8.94 -5.11
C VAL A 6 -2.62 -8.99 -5.59
N SER A 7 -3.59 -8.75 -4.70
CA SER A 7 -5.00 -8.65 -5.10
C SER A 7 -5.77 -7.62 -4.28
N GLY A 8 -6.61 -6.86 -4.96
CA GLY A 8 -7.44 -5.82 -4.37
C GLY A 8 -8.17 -4.98 -5.40
N LEU A 9 -8.76 -3.89 -4.94
CA LEU A 9 -9.47 -2.96 -5.81
C LEU A 9 -8.51 -2.09 -6.60
N MET A 10 -8.83 -1.92 -7.88
CA MET A 10 -8.13 -1.04 -8.81
C MET A 10 -8.93 0.24 -9.03
N PHE A 11 -8.22 1.34 -9.17
CA PHE A 11 -8.78 2.64 -9.55
C PHE A 11 -7.93 3.28 -10.64
N PHE A 12 -8.54 4.19 -11.41
CA PHE A 12 -7.80 5.20 -12.15
C PHE A 12 -7.84 6.49 -11.34
N ASP A 13 -6.67 6.96 -10.91
CA ASP A 13 -6.56 8.14 -10.07
C ASP A 13 -6.29 9.40 -10.90
N LEU A 14 -7.04 10.46 -10.59
CA LEU A 14 -6.83 11.83 -11.05
C LEU A 14 -6.42 12.65 -9.82
N VAL A 15 -5.19 13.10 -9.76
CA VAL A 15 -4.65 13.81 -8.60
C VAL A 15 -4.43 15.28 -8.94
N PHE A 16 -4.96 16.19 -8.11
CA PHE A 16 -4.71 17.61 -8.19
C PHE A 16 -4.09 18.12 -6.89
N THR A 17 -2.96 18.81 -6.97
CA THR A 17 -2.21 19.31 -5.82
C THR A 17 -2.08 20.83 -5.81
N GLY A 18 -1.89 21.37 -4.61
CA GLY A 18 -1.68 22.81 -4.42
C GLY A 18 -2.89 23.66 -4.74
N LEU A 19 -4.11 23.15 -4.50
CA LEU A 19 -5.33 23.94 -4.52
C LEU A 19 -5.28 24.93 -3.35
N LYS A 20 -5.79 26.15 -3.59
CA LYS A 20 -5.86 27.19 -2.53
C LYS A 20 -6.93 26.88 -1.48
N HIS A 21 -7.95 26.15 -1.85
CA HIS A 21 -9.09 25.72 -1.02
C HIS A 21 -9.85 24.61 -1.76
N GLY A 22 -10.73 23.90 -1.07
CA GLY A 22 -11.65 22.95 -1.69
C GLY A 22 -12.57 23.62 -2.73
N PRO A 23 -13.14 22.83 -3.66
CA PRO A 23 -14.09 23.32 -4.67
C PRO A 23 -15.30 24.01 -4.03
N VAL A 24 -15.71 25.15 -4.58
CA VAL A 24 -16.88 25.91 -4.15
C VAL A 24 -17.88 25.97 -5.30
N PRO A 25 -19.17 25.69 -5.09
CA PRO A 25 -20.19 25.73 -6.14
C PRO A 25 -20.19 27.04 -6.91
N GLY A 26 -20.24 26.96 -8.24
CA GLY A 26 -20.27 28.11 -9.14
C GLY A 26 -18.92 28.81 -9.36
N THR A 27 -17.81 28.23 -8.87
CA THR A 27 -16.45 28.77 -9.06
C THR A 27 -15.53 27.76 -9.73
N GLU A 28 -14.41 28.24 -10.24
CA GLU A 28 -13.33 27.42 -10.76
C GLU A 28 -12.09 27.58 -9.87
N VAL A 29 -11.43 26.46 -9.52
CA VAL A 29 -10.18 26.44 -8.75
C VAL A 29 -9.10 25.80 -9.59
N TRP A 30 -7.98 26.50 -9.76
CA TRP A 30 -6.82 25.99 -10.50
C TRP A 30 -5.83 25.33 -9.55
N ALA A 31 -5.53 24.05 -9.82
CA ALA A 31 -4.47 23.31 -9.15
C ALA A 31 -3.10 23.75 -9.65
N LYS A 32 -2.06 23.69 -8.79
CA LYS A 32 -0.67 23.97 -9.17
C LYS A 32 0.03 22.76 -9.79
N GLY A 33 -0.42 21.57 -9.46
CA GLY A 33 0.10 20.32 -9.99
C GLY A 33 -1.02 19.31 -10.22
N GLY A 34 -0.74 18.32 -11.04
CA GLY A 34 -1.67 17.24 -11.31
C GLY A 34 -0.98 16.03 -11.89
N GLY A 35 -1.56 14.86 -11.69
CA GLY A 35 -1.09 13.60 -12.21
C GLY A 35 -2.24 12.61 -12.40
N THR A 36 -1.97 11.56 -13.15
CA THR A 36 -2.92 10.47 -13.39
C THR A 36 -2.19 9.14 -13.39
N GLY A 37 -2.87 8.08 -13.01
CA GLY A 37 -2.30 6.74 -13.09
C GLY A 37 -3.16 5.66 -12.44
N PRO A 38 -2.72 4.41 -12.49
CA PRO A 38 -3.34 3.35 -11.73
C PRO A 38 -3.18 3.61 -10.22
N GLY A 39 -4.25 3.36 -9.46
CA GLY A 39 -4.30 3.55 -8.02
C GLY A 39 -4.89 2.34 -7.29
N GLY A 40 -5.15 2.48 -5.99
CA GLY A 40 -5.55 1.39 -5.13
C GLY A 40 -4.48 0.33 -5.04
N ILE A 41 -4.82 -0.94 -5.25
CA ILE A 41 -3.87 -2.06 -5.15
C ILE A 41 -2.66 -1.94 -6.11
N ALA A 42 -2.77 -1.12 -7.17
CA ALA A 42 -1.65 -0.85 -8.06
C ALA A 42 -0.47 -0.17 -7.35
N ASN A 43 -0.72 0.61 -6.30
CA ASN A 43 0.34 1.25 -5.54
C ASN A 43 1.32 0.21 -4.96
N PHE A 44 0.79 -0.89 -4.42
CA PHE A 44 1.60 -2.02 -3.96
C PHE A 44 2.33 -2.69 -5.12
N ALA A 45 1.60 -3.03 -6.20
CA ALA A 45 2.14 -3.80 -7.31
C ALA A 45 3.31 -3.06 -8.00
N VAL A 46 3.13 -1.77 -8.28
CA VAL A 46 4.16 -0.92 -8.90
C VAL A 46 5.38 -0.76 -7.99
N THR A 47 5.15 -0.52 -6.69
CA THR A 47 6.27 -0.40 -5.74
C THR A 47 7.11 -1.67 -5.70
N LEU A 48 6.47 -2.84 -5.61
CA LEU A 48 7.17 -4.13 -5.60
C LEU A 48 7.96 -4.38 -6.89
N ALA A 49 7.35 -4.11 -8.04
CA ALA A 49 8.02 -4.26 -9.34
C ALA A 49 9.24 -3.34 -9.45
N ARG A 50 9.12 -2.07 -9.04
CA ARG A 50 10.23 -1.10 -9.02
C ARG A 50 11.32 -1.42 -7.99
N LEU A 51 11.01 -2.26 -7.00
CA LEU A 51 11.96 -2.86 -6.06
C LEU A 51 12.52 -4.20 -6.56
N ASN A 52 12.38 -4.51 -7.86
CA ASN A 52 12.88 -5.70 -8.53
C ASN A 52 12.29 -7.03 -8.00
N LEU A 53 11.09 -7.02 -7.47
CA LEU A 53 10.36 -8.24 -7.09
C LEU A 53 9.42 -8.65 -8.23
N SER A 54 9.49 -9.91 -8.66
CA SER A 54 8.54 -10.44 -9.63
C SER A 54 7.13 -10.43 -9.04
N THR A 55 6.25 -9.61 -9.64
CA THR A 55 4.93 -9.29 -9.12
C THR A 55 3.84 -9.78 -10.07
N SER A 56 2.86 -10.52 -9.54
CA SER A 56 1.65 -10.89 -10.27
C SER A 56 0.45 -10.25 -9.60
N LEU A 57 -0.39 -9.59 -10.38
CA LEU A 57 -1.60 -8.90 -9.93
C LEU A 57 -2.85 -9.63 -10.42
N SER A 58 -3.81 -9.83 -9.50
CA SER A 58 -5.17 -10.24 -9.84
C SER A 58 -6.13 -9.12 -9.44
N ALA A 59 -6.67 -8.43 -10.43
CA ALA A 59 -7.64 -7.35 -10.26
C ALA A 59 -8.62 -7.31 -11.43
N ALA A 60 -9.78 -6.66 -11.22
CA ALA A 60 -10.73 -6.36 -12.27
C ALA A 60 -10.38 -5.01 -12.91
N PHE A 61 -10.43 -4.96 -14.25
CA PHE A 61 -10.25 -3.77 -15.06
C PHE A 61 -11.50 -3.54 -15.93
N GLY A 62 -11.91 -2.30 -16.06
CA GLY A 62 -12.93 -1.95 -17.04
C GLY A 62 -12.42 -2.13 -18.47
N ASP A 63 -13.29 -2.53 -19.41
CA ASP A 63 -12.95 -2.51 -20.83
C ASP A 63 -13.27 -1.14 -21.46
N ASP A 64 -13.00 -0.09 -20.74
CA ASP A 64 -13.08 1.31 -21.15
C ASP A 64 -11.68 1.92 -21.36
N ARG A 65 -11.64 3.25 -21.61
CA ARG A 65 -10.38 3.97 -21.83
C ARG A 65 -9.47 3.90 -20.61
N PHE A 66 -10.01 4.07 -19.41
CA PHE A 66 -9.22 4.12 -18.19
C PHE A 66 -8.70 2.75 -17.79
N GLY A 67 -9.54 1.71 -17.91
CA GLY A 67 -9.11 0.33 -17.65
C GLY A 67 -8.02 -0.13 -18.62
N ARG A 68 -8.14 0.20 -19.92
CA ARG A 68 -7.08 -0.08 -20.90
C ARG A 68 -5.78 0.64 -20.59
N LEU A 69 -5.85 1.93 -20.22
CA LEU A 69 -4.66 2.71 -19.86
C LEU A 69 -3.97 2.14 -18.61
N CYS A 70 -4.73 1.79 -17.57
CA CYS A 70 -4.17 1.15 -16.38
C CYS A 70 -3.50 -0.20 -16.72
N TRP A 71 -4.15 -1.00 -17.56
CA TRP A 71 -3.60 -2.28 -18.01
C TRP A 71 -2.26 -2.10 -18.72
N ASP A 72 -2.23 -1.19 -19.70
CA ASP A 72 -1.03 -0.94 -20.51
C ASP A 72 0.13 -0.44 -19.66
N ILE A 73 -0.11 0.48 -18.74
CA ILE A 73 0.92 0.96 -17.80
C ILE A 73 1.47 -0.19 -16.96
N LEU A 74 0.59 -0.98 -16.33
CA LEU A 74 1.03 -2.02 -15.40
C LEU A 74 1.76 -3.17 -16.13
N GLU A 75 1.26 -3.60 -17.28
CA GLU A 75 1.85 -4.72 -18.03
C GLU A 75 3.12 -4.32 -18.78
N HIS A 76 3.09 -3.18 -19.50
CA HIS A 76 4.17 -2.81 -20.41
C HIS A 76 5.21 -1.89 -19.79
N ASP A 77 4.79 -0.89 -18.99
CA ASP A 77 5.73 0.07 -18.42
C ASP A 77 6.34 -0.45 -17.12
N GLU A 78 5.54 -1.14 -16.28
CA GLU A 78 5.98 -1.65 -14.98
C GLU A 78 6.33 -3.15 -14.97
N GLY A 79 6.02 -3.89 -16.05
CA GLY A 79 6.38 -5.30 -16.19
C GLY A 79 5.66 -6.23 -15.21
N ILE A 80 4.46 -5.87 -14.77
CA ILE A 80 3.64 -6.65 -13.82
C ILE A 80 2.89 -7.74 -14.58
N ASP A 81 2.93 -8.97 -14.08
CA ASP A 81 2.15 -10.08 -14.63
C ASP A 81 0.66 -9.90 -14.34
N LEU A 82 -0.12 -9.58 -15.36
CA LEU A 82 -1.57 -9.43 -15.32
C LEU A 82 -2.34 -10.67 -15.80
N SER A 83 -1.69 -11.79 -16.02
CA SER A 83 -2.31 -13.02 -16.54
C SER A 83 -3.48 -13.55 -15.69
N ARG A 84 -3.56 -13.10 -14.43
CA ARG A 84 -4.63 -13.43 -13.48
C ARG A 84 -5.64 -12.32 -13.28
N SER A 85 -5.44 -11.17 -13.90
CA SER A 85 -6.39 -10.07 -13.93
C SER A 85 -7.44 -10.27 -15.03
N ARG A 86 -8.58 -9.63 -14.92
CA ARG A 86 -9.67 -9.72 -15.89
C ARG A 86 -10.13 -8.35 -16.37
N ARG A 87 -10.29 -8.21 -17.69
CA ARG A 87 -11.03 -7.10 -18.27
C ARG A 87 -12.50 -7.49 -18.31
N LEU A 88 -13.34 -6.66 -17.72
CA LEU A 88 -14.78 -6.92 -17.61
C LEU A 88 -15.51 -6.05 -18.63
N PRO A 89 -16.19 -6.65 -19.63
CA PRO A 89 -17.02 -5.91 -20.57
C PRO A 89 -18.17 -5.24 -19.81
N ASP A 90 -18.57 -4.07 -20.27
CA ASP A 90 -19.70 -3.28 -19.75
C ASP A 90 -19.58 -2.89 -18.24
N TRP A 91 -18.41 -3.08 -17.63
CA TRP A 91 -18.11 -2.62 -16.28
C TRP A 91 -17.10 -1.45 -16.35
N PRO A 92 -17.49 -0.25 -15.89
CA PRO A 92 -16.62 0.92 -15.96
C PRO A 92 -15.49 0.82 -14.94
N MET A 93 -14.27 1.21 -15.35
CA MET A 93 -13.16 1.36 -14.42
C MET A 93 -13.48 2.40 -13.35
N PRO A 94 -13.36 2.09 -12.05
CA PRO A 94 -13.54 3.10 -11.02
C PRO A 94 -12.51 4.22 -11.15
N VAL A 95 -12.98 5.46 -11.00
CA VAL A 95 -12.15 6.67 -11.09
C VAL A 95 -12.19 7.39 -9.75
N THR A 96 -11.02 7.70 -9.19
CA THR A 96 -10.89 8.51 -7.99
C THR A 96 -10.26 9.86 -8.34
N VAL A 97 -10.88 10.94 -7.92
CA VAL A 97 -10.31 12.28 -7.94
C VAL A 97 -9.77 12.60 -6.55
N SER A 98 -8.46 12.84 -6.45
CA SER A 98 -7.79 13.29 -5.23
C SER A 98 -7.53 14.79 -5.31
N LEU A 99 -7.98 15.54 -4.32
CA LEU A 99 -7.85 16.99 -4.23
C LEU A 99 -7.05 17.35 -2.98
N ALA A 100 -5.81 17.82 -3.15
CA ALA A 100 -4.95 18.20 -2.02
C ALA A 100 -5.06 19.70 -1.72
N TYR A 101 -5.56 20.04 -0.53
CA TYR A 101 -5.67 21.38 0.03
C TYR A 101 -5.66 21.34 1.56
N ASP A 102 -5.34 22.46 2.19
CA ASP A 102 -5.32 22.63 3.65
C ASP A 102 -4.48 21.58 4.42
N GLY A 103 -3.41 21.07 3.77
CA GLY A 103 -2.49 20.11 4.38
C GLY A 103 -2.98 18.65 4.39
N ASP A 104 -4.13 18.36 3.77
CA ASP A 104 -4.70 17.01 3.65
C ASP A 104 -5.30 16.83 2.25
N ARG A 105 -6.06 15.77 2.03
CA ARG A 105 -6.74 15.48 0.76
C ARG A 105 -8.19 15.10 0.95
N ALA A 106 -9.01 15.47 -0.03
CA ALA A 106 -10.37 14.96 -0.19
C ALA A 106 -10.43 14.04 -1.41
N LEU A 107 -11.12 12.92 -1.27
CA LEU A 107 -11.29 11.93 -2.34
C LEU A 107 -12.75 11.89 -2.80
N VAL A 108 -12.94 11.84 -4.12
CA VAL A 108 -14.25 11.60 -4.73
C VAL A 108 -14.08 10.43 -5.71
N THR A 109 -14.75 9.33 -5.42
CA THR A 109 -14.69 8.13 -6.27
C THR A 109 -16.03 7.90 -6.96
N HIS A 110 -15.99 7.62 -8.26
CA HIS A 110 -17.09 7.09 -9.04
C HIS A 110 -16.74 5.71 -9.56
N GLY A 111 -17.64 4.76 -9.37
CA GLY A 111 -17.47 3.38 -9.84
C GLY A 111 -18.63 2.50 -9.39
N GLU A 112 -18.63 1.29 -9.91
CA GLU A 112 -19.57 0.23 -9.55
C GLU A 112 -18.83 -0.90 -8.82
N THR A 113 -19.56 -1.63 -7.99
CA THR A 113 -19.01 -2.83 -7.34
C THR A 113 -18.56 -3.82 -8.41
N VAL A 114 -17.39 -4.42 -8.22
CA VAL A 114 -16.90 -5.50 -9.10
C VAL A 114 -17.92 -6.63 -9.09
N PRO A 115 -18.42 -7.09 -10.26
CA PRO A 115 -19.44 -8.13 -10.33
C PRO A 115 -18.91 -9.55 -10.08
N LEU A 116 -17.72 -9.67 -9.50
CA LEU A 116 -17.05 -10.92 -9.15
C LEU A 116 -16.56 -10.82 -7.71
N THR A 117 -16.67 -11.90 -6.97
CA THR A 117 -15.98 -12.05 -5.69
C THR A 117 -14.46 -12.17 -5.90
N ALA A 118 -13.67 -11.95 -4.86
CA ALA A 118 -12.23 -12.15 -4.93
C ALA A 118 -11.86 -13.59 -5.33
N ASP A 119 -12.59 -14.59 -4.81
CA ASP A 119 -12.36 -15.99 -5.12
C ASP A 119 -12.72 -16.36 -6.57
N GLU A 120 -13.77 -15.76 -7.15
CA GLU A 120 -14.11 -15.93 -8.56
C GLU A 120 -13.09 -15.27 -9.50
N LEU A 121 -12.50 -14.14 -9.07
CA LEU A 121 -11.48 -13.43 -9.81
C LEU A 121 -10.14 -14.19 -9.79
N ILE A 122 -9.71 -14.64 -8.61
CA ILE A 122 -8.39 -15.22 -8.37
C ILE A 122 -8.37 -16.72 -8.66
N GLY A 123 -9.42 -17.45 -8.26
CA GLY A 123 -9.42 -18.91 -8.22
C GLY A 123 -8.34 -19.45 -7.28
N THR A 124 -7.45 -20.29 -7.79
CA THR A 124 -6.31 -20.77 -7.02
C THR A 124 -5.17 -19.75 -7.09
N PRO A 125 -4.69 -19.20 -5.94
CA PRO A 125 -3.60 -18.25 -5.94
C PRO A 125 -2.31 -18.90 -6.48
N PRO A 126 -1.43 -18.14 -7.16
CA PRO A 126 -0.17 -18.67 -7.65
C PRO A 126 0.79 -18.96 -6.49
N PRO A 127 1.71 -19.94 -6.62
CA PRO A 127 2.80 -20.12 -5.68
C PRO A 127 3.64 -18.83 -5.59
N SER A 128 3.74 -18.26 -4.40
CA SER A 128 4.44 -16.99 -4.15
C SER A 128 5.12 -17.01 -2.78
N ARG A 129 6.15 -16.17 -2.60
CA ARG A 129 6.83 -16.02 -1.30
C ARG A 129 6.01 -15.17 -0.35
N ALA A 130 5.33 -14.17 -0.90
CA ALA A 130 4.40 -13.31 -0.17
C ALA A 130 3.13 -13.05 -0.99
N ALA A 131 2.05 -12.66 -0.33
CA ALA A 131 0.86 -12.11 -0.97
C ALA A 131 0.39 -10.87 -0.20
N ILE A 132 -0.23 -9.95 -0.92
CA ILE A 132 -0.85 -8.76 -0.33
C ILE A 132 -2.35 -8.79 -0.62
N VAL A 133 -3.14 -8.51 0.40
CA VAL A 133 -4.60 -8.45 0.33
C VAL A 133 -5.14 -7.21 1.01
N HIS A 134 -6.05 -6.50 0.35
CA HIS A 134 -6.97 -5.60 1.04
C HIS A 134 -8.15 -6.43 1.57
N LEU A 135 -8.27 -6.51 2.89
CA LEU A 135 -9.38 -7.23 3.52
C LEU A 135 -10.69 -6.49 3.25
N GLY A 136 -11.67 -7.23 2.79
CA GLY A 136 -13.05 -6.79 2.62
C GLY A 136 -13.95 -7.28 3.77
N PRO A 137 -15.24 -6.90 3.77
CA PRO A 137 -16.20 -7.35 4.76
C PRO A 137 -16.41 -8.88 4.72
N GLU A 138 -16.26 -9.49 3.56
CA GLU A 138 -16.38 -10.92 3.36
C GLU A 138 -15.01 -11.60 3.30
N PRO A 139 -14.81 -12.71 4.05
CA PRO A 139 -13.58 -13.49 3.97
C PRO A 139 -13.36 -14.05 2.55
N ALA A 140 -12.13 -14.09 2.12
CA ALA A 140 -11.75 -14.68 0.84
C ALA A 140 -10.98 -15.99 1.05
N ASP A 141 -11.48 -17.08 0.46
CA ASP A 141 -10.90 -18.42 0.60
C ASP A 141 -9.48 -18.52 0.03
N TRP A 142 -9.15 -17.72 -0.99
CA TRP A 142 -7.83 -17.71 -1.58
C TRP A 142 -6.72 -17.33 -0.55
N VAL A 143 -7.05 -16.50 0.46
CA VAL A 143 -6.12 -16.13 1.54
C VAL A 143 -5.73 -17.36 2.35
N ARG A 144 -6.71 -18.16 2.73
CA ARG A 144 -6.50 -19.43 3.43
C ARG A 144 -5.69 -20.42 2.58
N LEU A 145 -5.98 -20.51 1.28
CA LEU A 145 -5.26 -21.37 0.34
C LEU A 145 -3.79 -20.94 0.20
N ALA A 146 -3.53 -19.63 0.06
CA ALA A 146 -2.18 -19.08 -0.02
C ALA A 146 -1.38 -19.37 1.27
N HIS A 147 -1.99 -19.13 2.44
CA HIS A 147 -1.38 -19.45 3.73
C HIS A 147 -1.05 -20.94 3.85
N ALA A 148 -1.99 -21.82 3.50
CA ALA A 148 -1.78 -23.28 3.54
C ALA A 148 -0.66 -23.75 2.59
N ALA A 149 -0.40 -23.01 1.51
CA ALA A 149 0.71 -23.24 0.58
C ALA A 149 2.06 -22.67 1.08
N GLY A 150 2.10 -22.04 2.25
CA GLY A 150 3.30 -21.46 2.84
C GLY A 150 3.60 -20.01 2.39
N THR A 151 2.66 -19.36 1.70
CA THR A 151 2.76 -17.94 1.33
C THR A 151 2.57 -17.06 2.56
N ARG A 152 3.44 -16.07 2.77
CA ARG A 152 3.24 -15.05 3.82
C ARG A 152 2.23 -14.02 3.35
N VAL A 153 1.05 -14.00 3.93
CA VAL A 153 0.00 -13.06 3.56
C VAL A 153 0.10 -11.79 4.40
N PHE A 154 0.24 -10.65 3.73
CA PHE A 154 0.23 -9.32 4.32
C PHE A 154 -1.14 -8.70 4.07
N ALA A 155 -1.83 -8.39 5.14
CA ALA A 155 -3.16 -7.83 5.09
C ALA A 155 -3.12 -6.31 5.33
N ASP A 156 -3.87 -5.59 4.54
CA ASP A 156 -4.18 -4.19 4.73
C ASP A 156 -5.69 -3.99 4.68
N VAL A 157 -6.16 -2.84 5.11
CA VAL A 157 -7.58 -2.45 5.08
C VAL A 157 -7.71 -1.08 4.46
N GLY A 158 -8.87 -0.81 3.86
CA GLY A 158 -9.26 0.52 3.47
C GLY A 158 -10.11 1.20 4.56
N TRP A 159 -10.43 2.47 4.30
CA TRP A 159 -11.36 3.23 5.12
C TRP A 159 -12.72 2.51 5.19
N ASP A 160 -13.27 2.34 6.41
CA ASP A 160 -14.62 1.82 6.61
C ASP A 160 -15.65 2.97 6.49
N PRO A 161 -16.40 3.08 5.38
CA PRO A 161 -17.37 4.17 5.19
C PRO A 161 -18.53 4.09 6.19
N THR A 162 -18.78 2.92 6.80
CA THR A 162 -19.81 2.73 7.82
C THR A 162 -19.36 3.20 9.20
N GLN A 163 -18.05 3.37 9.41
CA GLN A 163 -17.39 3.69 10.68
C GLN A 163 -17.74 2.70 11.82
N GLN A 164 -18.21 1.52 11.47
CA GLN A 164 -18.53 0.48 12.47
C GLN A 164 -17.28 -0.25 12.95
N TRP A 165 -16.27 -0.36 12.10
CA TRP A 165 -14.99 -1.01 12.39
C TRP A 165 -15.22 -2.40 13.00
N SER A 166 -15.90 -3.27 12.22
CA SER A 166 -16.35 -4.56 12.69
C SER A 166 -15.17 -5.45 13.11
N ARG A 167 -15.30 -6.06 14.28
CA ARG A 167 -14.30 -7.02 14.78
C ARG A 167 -14.18 -8.27 13.92
N THR A 168 -15.22 -8.61 13.14
CA THR A 168 -15.17 -9.75 12.22
C THR A 168 -14.09 -9.58 11.15
N MET A 169 -13.69 -8.33 10.85
CA MET A 169 -12.54 -8.05 10.01
C MET A 169 -11.25 -8.65 10.60
N LEU A 170 -11.06 -8.52 11.92
CA LEU A 170 -9.90 -9.06 12.63
C LEU A 170 -9.88 -10.60 12.66
N ASP A 171 -11.04 -11.26 12.58
CA ASP A 171 -11.12 -12.73 12.56
C ASP A 171 -10.46 -13.31 11.29
N GLN A 172 -10.40 -12.52 10.20
CA GLN A 172 -9.75 -12.91 8.95
C GLN A 172 -8.21 -12.96 9.07
N LEU A 173 -7.65 -12.33 10.09
CA LEU A 173 -6.20 -12.27 10.32
C LEU A 173 -5.56 -13.62 10.67
N THR A 174 -6.36 -14.62 11.02
CA THR A 174 -5.90 -15.98 11.39
C THR A 174 -4.99 -16.62 10.33
N HIS A 175 -5.15 -16.24 9.06
CA HIS A 175 -4.36 -16.74 7.93
C HIS A 175 -3.33 -15.71 7.41
N CYS A 176 -3.16 -14.60 8.13
CA CYS A 176 -2.24 -13.55 7.73
C CYS A 176 -0.93 -13.65 8.50
N HIS A 177 0.17 -13.34 7.82
CA HIS A 177 1.48 -13.17 8.43
C HIS A 177 1.63 -11.79 9.07
N ALA A 178 1.05 -10.77 8.45
CA ALA A 178 1.13 -9.40 8.94
C ALA A 178 -0.19 -8.63 8.73
N PHE A 179 -0.41 -7.60 9.56
CA PHE A 179 -1.49 -6.63 9.40
C PHE A 179 -0.93 -5.22 9.49
N LEU A 180 -1.30 -4.34 8.53
CA LEU A 180 -0.63 -3.07 8.22
C LEU A 180 -1.58 -1.84 8.27
N PRO A 181 -2.47 -1.69 9.26
CA PRO A 181 -3.37 -0.55 9.33
C PRO A 181 -2.63 0.75 9.67
N ASN A 182 -3.25 1.88 9.36
CA ASN A 182 -2.83 3.15 9.93
C ASN A 182 -3.30 3.30 11.39
N ALA A 183 -2.84 4.36 12.08
CA ALA A 183 -3.12 4.57 13.50
C ALA A 183 -4.62 4.69 13.80
N GLU A 184 -5.37 5.40 12.95
CA GLU A 184 -6.82 5.59 13.12
C GLU A 184 -7.57 4.27 12.98
N GLU A 185 -7.28 3.52 11.93
CA GLU A 185 -7.83 2.19 11.67
C GLU A 185 -7.48 1.21 12.78
N ALA A 186 -6.20 1.14 13.16
CA ALA A 186 -5.73 0.27 14.22
C ALA A 186 -6.45 0.54 15.55
N MET A 187 -6.55 1.80 15.96
CA MET A 187 -7.25 2.20 17.18
C MET A 187 -8.74 1.91 17.09
N ALA A 188 -9.35 2.15 15.93
CA ALA A 188 -10.77 1.90 15.72
C ALA A 188 -11.12 0.42 15.78
N TYR A 189 -10.40 -0.45 15.08
CA TYR A 189 -10.62 -1.91 15.13
C TYR A 189 -10.35 -2.51 16.51
N THR A 190 -9.29 -2.06 17.18
CA THR A 190 -8.89 -2.61 18.49
C THR A 190 -9.61 -1.97 19.68
N ARG A 191 -10.37 -0.88 19.46
CA ARG A 191 -11.00 -0.09 20.54
C ARG A 191 -9.97 0.36 21.57
N THR A 192 -8.88 0.96 21.10
CA THR A 192 -7.82 1.53 21.96
C THR A 192 -7.68 3.02 21.73
N ALA A 193 -7.04 3.71 22.67
CA ALA A 193 -6.88 5.15 22.64
C ALA A 193 -5.51 5.61 22.09
N THR A 194 -4.59 4.67 21.84
CA THR A 194 -3.25 5.01 21.34
C THR A 194 -2.75 3.97 20.34
N PRO A 195 -1.93 4.38 19.35
CA PRO A 195 -1.34 3.45 18.38
C PRO A 195 -0.50 2.34 19.04
N ARG A 196 0.21 2.67 20.12
CA ARG A 196 0.99 1.69 20.89
C ARG A 196 0.12 0.61 21.54
N ALA A 197 -1.04 0.99 22.07
CA ALA A 197 -1.99 0.02 22.64
C ALA A 197 -2.67 -0.79 21.52
N ALA A 198 -2.88 -0.19 20.34
CA ALA A 198 -3.45 -0.86 19.19
C ALA A 198 -2.50 -1.93 18.65
N VAL A 199 -1.24 -1.60 18.38
CA VAL A 199 -0.25 -2.55 17.85
C VAL A 199 -0.01 -3.71 18.81
N ALA A 200 -0.05 -3.48 20.14
CA ALA A 200 0.06 -4.55 21.13
C ALA A 200 -1.09 -5.55 21.05
N LYS A 201 -2.34 -5.06 20.90
CA LYS A 201 -3.50 -5.95 20.70
C LYS A 201 -3.48 -6.70 19.37
N LEU A 202 -2.99 -6.06 18.30
CA LEU A 202 -2.88 -6.68 16.99
C LEU A 202 -1.81 -7.78 16.98
N ALA A 203 -0.73 -7.64 17.77
CA ALA A 203 0.30 -8.65 17.90
C ALA A 203 -0.17 -9.97 18.54
N ASP A 204 -1.33 -9.95 19.22
CA ASP A 204 -1.99 -11.16 19.71
C ASP A 204 -2.75 -11.91 18.58
N LEU A 205 -2.94 -11.27 17.41
CA LEU A 205 -3.76 -11.78 16.31
C LEU A 205 -2.95 -12.20 15.09
N VAL A 206 -1.78 -11.59 14.89
CA VAL A 206 -0.91 -11.85 13.72
C VAL A 206 0.57 -11.98 14.16
N PRO A 207 1.39 -12.76 13.44
CA PRO A 207 2.83 -12.83 13.70
C PRO A 207 3.54 -11.48 13.62
N LEU A 208 3.11 -10.57 12.74
CA LEU A 208 3.70 -9.24 12.60
C LEU A 208 2.59 -8.17 12.57
N ALA A 209 2.47 -7.41 13.63
CA ALA A 209 1.60 -6.24 13.68
C ALA A 209 2.41 -4.97 13.38
N VAL A 210 1.94 -4.15 12.43
CA VAL A 210 2.57 -2.87 12.07
C VAL A 210 1.51 -1.80 12.02
N VAL A 211 1.79 -0.64 12.62
CA VAL A 211 0.87 0.52 12.60
C VAL A 211 1.63 1.74 12.08
N THR A 212 1.16 2.31 10.97
CA THR A 212 1.70 3.56 10.42
C THR A 212 1.07 4.76 11.14
N CYS A 213 1.90 5.74 11.49
CA CYS A 213 1.51 6.93 12.27
C CYS A 213 1.79 8.24 11.49
N GLY A 214 1.70 8.22 10.17
CA GLY A 214 1.95 9.38 9.30
C GLY A 214 3.34 9.97 9.53
N SER A 215 3.41 11.27 9.83
CA SER A 215 4.68 11.98 10.08
C SER A 215 5.42 11.54 11.35
N GLU A 216 4.79 10.78 12.24
CA GLU A 216 5.45 10.21 13.41
C GLU A 216 6.21 8.91 13.11
N GLY A 217 6.01 8.32 11.91
CA GLY A 217 6.67 7.09 11.48
C GLY A 217 5.82 5.84 11.67
N ALA A 218 6.42 4.73 12.12
CA ALA A 218 5.72 3.47 12.25
C ALA A 218 6.17 2.66 13.48
N LEU A 219 5.22 1.91 14.03
CA LEU A 219 5.39 0.97 15.13
C LEU A 219 5.22 -0.45 14.63
N ALA A 220 6.02 -1.39 15.15
CA ALA A 220 5.82 -2.82 14.85
C ALA A 220 6.08 -3.67 16.09
N ILE A 221 5.35 -4.79 16.16
CA ILE A 221 5.59 -5.86 17.12
C ILE A 221 5.58 -7.19 16.36
N ASP A 222 6.66 -7.94 16.46
CA ASP A 222 6.69 -9.35 16.08
C ASP A 222 6.10 -10.16 17.23
N GLY A 223 4.86 -10.61 17.09
CA GLY A 223 4.13 -11.39 18.11
C GLY A 223 4.74 -12.76 18.36
N SER A 224 5.55 -13.28 17.43
CA SER A 224 6.21 -14.59 17.59
C SER A 224 7.47 -14.53 18.45
N THR A 225 8.18 -13.40 18.43
CA THR A 225 9.43 -13.19 19.19
C THR A 225 9.28 -12.23 20.36
N GLY A 226 8.24 -11.38 20.32
CA GLY A 226 8.06 -10.24 21.24
C GLY A 226 8.95 -9.04 20.89
N GLU A 227 9.69 -9.07 19.78
CA GLU A 227 10.50 -7.93 19.32
C GLU A 227 9.59 -6.73 19.02
N GLN A 228 9.97 -5.56 19.53
CA GLN A 228 9.28 -4.30 19.27
C GLN A 228 10.22 -3.36 18.56
N ALA A 229 9.73 -2.69 17.54
CA ALA A 229 10.48 -1.68 16.80
C ALA A 229 9.63 -0.42 16.60
N TRP A 230 10.32 0.71 16.55
CA TRP A 230 9.80 1.99 16.10
C TRP A 230 10.83 2.65 15.19
N ALA A 231 10.36 3.21 14.10
CA ALA A 231 11.18 4.02 13.22
C ALA A 231 10.47 5.35 12.93
N PRO A 232 11.14 6.50 13.10
CA PRO A 232 10.57 7.80 12.77
C PRO A 232 10.37 7.92 11.26
N ALA A 233 9.39 8.71 10.82
CA ALA A 233 9.32 9.15 9.44
C ALA A 233 10.50 10.07 9.12
N LEU A 234 10.85 10.18 7.84
CA LEU A 234 11.76 11.23 7.38
C LEU A 234 10.99 12.55 7.27
N ASP A 235 11.63 13.62 7.72
CA ASP A 235 11.11 14.97 7.57
C ASP A 235 11.26 15.42 6.12
N VAL A 236 10.12 15.57 5.44
CA VAL A 236 10.06 15.95 4.03
C VAL A 236 8.87 16.88 3.75
N ASP A 237 9.03 17.79 2.80
CA ASP A 237 7.92 18.58 2.28
C ASP A 237 7.00 17.68 1.46
N ALA A 238 5.87 17.29 2.03
CA ALA A 238 4.89 16.46 1.36
C ALA A 238 4.07 17.29 0.34
N LEU A 239 4.06 16.82 -0.91
CA LEU A 239 3.25 17.39 -1.98
C LEU A 239 1.92 16.65 -2.12
N ASP A 240 1.96 15.32 -2.02
CA ASP A 240 0.80 14.43 -2.16
C ASP A 240 1.00 13.14 -1.36
N THR A 241 0.06 12.84 -0.45
CA THR A 241 0.14 11.66 0.42
C THR A 241 -0.61 10.45 -0.14
N THR A 242 -1.10 10.52 -1.40
CA THR A 242 -1.81 9.42 -2.05
C THR A 242 -0.92 8.19 -2.18
N GLY A 243 -1.40 7.04 -1.70
CA GLY A 243 -0.70 5.76 -1.79
C GLY A 243 0.51 5.60 -0.86
N ALA A 244 0.80 6.56 0.03
CA ALA A 244 1.98 6.46 0.91
C ALA A 244 1.93 5.22 1.83
N GLY A 245 0.75 4.87 2.34
CA GLY A 245 0.54 3.64 3.13
C GLY A 245 0.80 2.38 2.33
N ASP A 246 0.29 2.32 1.10
CA ASP A 246 0.50 1.19 0.19
C ASP A 246 1.99 1.02 -0.16
N ILE A 247 2.68 2.13 -0.44
CA ILE A 247 4.12 2.14 -0.75
C ILE A 247 4.94 1.72 0.47
N PHE A 248 4.55 2.18 1.67
CA PHE A 248 5.12 1.70 2.92
C PHE A 248 4.95 0.19 3.06
N GLY A 249 3.72 -0.32 2.90
CA GLY A 249 3.39 -1.74 3.01
C GLY A 249 4.17 -2.61 2.02
N ALA A 250 4.24 -2.20 0.75
CA ALA A 250 5.02 -2.89 -0.28
C ALA A 250 6.52 -2.97 0.07
N SER A 251 7.08 -1.85 0.54
CA SER A 251 8.49 -1.78 0.95
C SER A 251 8.78 -2.61 2.21
N LEU A 252 7.83 -2.69 3.15
CA LEU A 252 7.92 -3.58 4.30
C LEU A 252 7.94 -5.07 3.86
N VAL A 253 7.12 -5.43 2.87
CA VAL A 253 7.14 -6.77 2.26
C VAL A 253 8.51 -7.05 1.65
N ALA A 254 9.06 -6.12 0.88
CA ALA A 254 10.38 -6.25 0.27
C ALA A 254 11.48 -6.49 1.33
N GLY A 255 11.54 -5.67 2.37
CA GLY A 255 12.48 -5.85 3.50
C GLY A 255 12.26 -7.16 4.27
N THR A 256 11.02 -7.63 4.37
CA THR A 256 10.70 -8.92 5.00
C THR A 256 11.20 -10.09 4.16
N LEU A 257 11.04 -10.03 2.84
CA LEU A 257 11.54 -11.05 1.91
C LEU A 257 13.07 -11.06 1.81
N ALA A 258 13.71 -9.90 2.02
CA ALA A 258 15.16 -9.75 2.12
C ALA A 258 15.74 -10.26 3.46
N GLY A 259 14.88 -10.51 4.46
CA GLY A 259 15.30 -11.00 5.78
C GLY A 259 15.94 -9.94 6.67
N TRP A 260 15.65 -8.66 6.44
CA TRP A 260 16.22 -7.56 7.22
C TRP A 260 15.69 -7.55 8.67
N PRO A 261 16.48 -7.00 9.63
CA PRO A 261 16.00 -6.72 10.99
C PRO A 261 14.71 -5.89 10.98
N LEU A 262 13.84 -6.06 11.98
CA LEU A 262 12.52 -5.44 12.01
C LEU A 262 12.60 -3.90 11.91
N VAL A 263 13.55 -3.28 12.63
CA VAL A 263 13.74 -1.83 12.58
C VAL A 263 14.16 -1.34 11.19
N ASP A 264 14.99 -2.10 10.45
CA ASP A 264 15.46 -1.71 9.12
C ASP A 264 14.35 -1.87 8.08
N ARG A 265 13.45 -2.86 8.25
CA ARG A 265 12.21 -2.96 7.43
C ARG A 265 11.35 -1.71 7.60
N LEU A 266 11.15 -1.23 8.84
CA LEU A 266 10.37 -0.02 9.10
C LEU A 266 11.04 1.24 8.53
N ARG A 267 12.36 1.36 8.70
CA ARG A 267 13.15 2.48 8.15
C ARG A 267 13.02 2.52 6.62
N PHE A 268 13.20 1.39 5.96
CA PHE A 268 13.09 1.29 4.50
C PHE A 268 11.68 1.64 4.02
N ALA A 269 10.66 1.15 4.71
CA ALA A 269 9.27 1.45 4.39
C ALA A 269 8.95 2.95 4.56
N ASN A 270 9.42 3.57 5.67
CA ASN A 270 9.29 5.01 5.88
C ASN A 270 10.04 5.83 4.83
N LEU A 271 11.24 5.42 4.44
CA LEU A 271 12.01 6.07 3.37
C LEU A 271 11.26 6.04 2.04
N SER A 272 10.74 4.87 1.66
CA SER A 272 10.00 4.72 0.40
C SER A 272 8.74 5.60 0.39
N ALA A 273 7.97 5.61 1.48
CA ALA A 273 6.82 6.47 1.64
C ALA A 273 7.21 7.96 1.61
N ALA A 274 8.29 8.36 2.30
CA ALA A 274 8.78 9.74 2.31
C ALA A 274 9.22 10.22 0.92
N LEU A 275 9.85 9.37 0.13
CA LEU A 275 10.23 9.70 -1.25
C LEU A 275 9.01 9.85 -2.16
N SER A 276 7.97 9.05 -1.97
CA SER A 276 6.75 9.11 -2.77
C SER A 276 5.94 10.38 -2.52
N VAL A 277 5.76 10.80 -1.27
CA VAL A 277 4.95 11.98 -0.95
C VAL A 277 5.51 13.29 -1.47
N ARG A 278 6.75 13.32 -1.96
CA ARG A 278 7.39 14.46 -2.62
C ARG A 278 7.01 14.59 -4.09
N GLN A 279 6.23 13.66 -4.63
CA GLN A 279 5.79 13.62 -6.02
C GLN A 279 4.26 13.54 -6.07
N VAL A 280 3.67 13.68 -7.25
CA VAL A 280 2.23 13.61 -7.46
C VAL A 280 1.82 12.20 -7.87
N GLY A 281 0.79 11.67 -7.23
CA GLY A 281 0.20 10.36 -7.53
C GLY A 281 0.78 9.23 -6.67
N GLY A 282 -0.02 8.20 -6.41
CA GLY A 282 0.38 7.00 -5.66
C GLY A 282 1.38 6.14 -6.44
N ALA A 283 0.90 5.22 -7.27
CA ALA A 283 1.74 4.32 -8.04
C ALA A 283 2.79 5.04 -8.92
N PRO A 284 2.46 6.14 -9.65
CA PRO A 284 3.47 6.89 -10.38
C PRO A 284 4.61 7.44 -9.52
N ALA A 285 4.32 7.82 -8.26
CA ALA A 285 5.27 8.39 -7.32
C ALA A 285 6.12 7.34 -6.57
N ALA A 286 5.79 6.04 -6.68
CA ALA A 286 6.52 4.99 -5.99
C ALA A 286 8.02 5.00 -6.37
N PRO A 287 8.94 5.04 -5.39
CA PRO A 287 10.36 5.01 -5.68
C PRO A 287 10.80 3.61 -6.12
N GLY A 288 11.68 3.54 -7.10
CA GLY A 288 12.46 2.35 -7.37
C GLY A 288 13.86 2.45 -6.75
N TRP A 289 14.66 1.40 -6.89
CA TRP A 289 16.04 1.36 -6.36
C TRP A 289 16.89 2.56 -6.80
N SER A 290 16.74 3.04 -8.03
CA SER A 290 17.46 4.22 -8.51
C SER A 290 17.10 5.50 -7.74
N GLY A 291 15.85 5.65 -7.31
CA GLY A 291 15.40 6.77 -6.48
C GLY A 291 15.96 6.68 -5.06
N ILE A 292 15.93 5.49 -4.48
CA ILE A 292 16.49 5.20 -3.15
C ILE A 292 18.00 5.42 -3.15
N ALA A 293 18.72 4.94 -4.18
CA ALA A 293 20.15 5.14 -4.33
C ALA A 293 20.51 6.62 -4.42
N ARG A 294 19.78 7.40 -5.22
CA ARG A 294 20.01 8.86 -5.29
C ARG A 294 19.87 9.53 -3.94
N TRP A 295 18.82 9.18 -3.18
CA TRP A 295 18.64 9.71 -1.83
C TRP A 295 19.80 9.31 -0.92
N TRP A 296 20.20 8.03 -0.92
CA TRP A 296 21.28 7.50 -0.09
C TRP A 296 22.61 8.20 -0.39
N HIS A 297 22.97 8.36 -1.65
CA HIS A 297 24.20 9.05 -2.04
C HIS A 297 24.20 10.56 -1.73
N ALA A 298 23.02 11.18 -1.72
CA ALA A 298 22.88 12.60 -1.40
C ALA A 298 22.72 12.88 0.12
N THR A 299 22.59 11.85 0.94
CA THR A 299 22.41 12.00 2.38
C THR A 299 23.77 12.24 3.05
N ASP A 300 23.93 13.40 3.71
CA ASP A 300 25.14 13.78 4.45
C ASP A 300 24.92 13.76 5.98
N ASP A 301 23.68 13.64 6.45
CA ASP A 301 23.36 13.58 7.87
C ASP A 301 23.97 12.33 8.53
N PRO A 302 24.84 12.48 9.56
CA PRO A 302 25.53 11.35 10.17
C PRO A 302 24.57 10.34 10.85
N GLN A 303 23.43 10.81 11.36
CA GLN A 303 22.46 9.92 12.01
C GLN A 303 21.72 9.09 10.96
N LEU A 304 21.28 9.71 9.86
CA LEU A 304 20.66 9.00 8.74
C LEU A 304 21.66 8.02 8.11
N ARG A 305 22.91 8.41 7.92
CA ARG A 305 23.97 7.51 7.46
C ARG A 305 24.13 6.26 8.33
N LYS A 306 24.04 6.42 9.65
CA LYS A 306 24.09 5.30 10.59
C LYS A 306 22.81 4.44 10.51
N ASP A 307 21.65 5.07 10.51
CA ASP A 307 20.36 4.41 10.59
C ASP A 307 20.01 3.65 9.31
N TYR A 308 20.52 4.09 8.17
CA TYR A 308 20.28 3.49 6.84
C TYR A 308 21.50 2.77 6.27
N ALA A 309 22.54 2.50 7.07
CA ALA A 309 23.77 1.82 6.62
C ALA A 309 23.53 0.42 6.02
N PHE A 310 22.39 -0.21 6.33
CA PHE A 310 21.98 -1.47 5.72
C PHE A 310 21.76 -1.37 4.20
N LEU A 311 21.53 -0.16 3.68
CA LEU A 311 21.38 0.08 2.25
C LEU A 311 22.67 -0.16 1.46
N ASP A 312 23.85 -0.01 2.07
CA ASP A 312 25.12 -0.29 1.39
C ASP A 312 25.20 -1.76 0.91
N GLN A 313 24.56 -2.70 1.63
CA GLN A 313 24.56 -4.12 1.31
C GLN A 313 23.70 -4.48 0.09
N VAL A 314 22.85 -3.58 -0.37
CA VAL A 314 21.88 -3.81 -1.47
C VAL A 314 22.10 -2.87 -2.65
N MET A 315 23.03 -1.90 -2.51
CA MET A 315 23.35 -0.89 -3.53
C MET A 315 24.61 -1.23 -4.32
N ASP A 316 25.41 -2.22 -3.88
CA ASP A 316 26.56 -2.79 -4.58
C ASP A 316 26.08 -3.80 -5.65
#